data_11313faf8c60fe2ba20fce02a19a09a1
#
_entry.id   11313faf8c60fe2ba20fce02a19a09a1
#
_cell.length_a   1.000
_cell.length_b   1.000
_cell.length_c   1.000
_cell.angle_alpha   90.00
_cell.angle_beta   90.00
_cell.angle_gamma   90.00
#
_symmetry.space_group_name_H-M   'P 1'
#
loop_
_entity.id
_entity.type
_entity.pdbx_description
1 polymer ?
#
loop_
_entity_poly.entity_id
_entity_poly.type
_entity_poly.pdbx_seq_one_letter_code
_entity_poly.pdbx_strand_id
1 'polypeptide(L)'
;MEETPIKRTVLDYDDIRKMVPFFDGKKRLVNFLLKLLSVDKVNWIHDHNCDTPGVPFTAGLLNDLNITLRIDNEERLDNLPEGSFITVSNHPLGALDGIALIKIVGERRPKFKVMVNMVLNYISAMRPNFIAVDALASNDPKKKAVSMQGIKAAMMQVRAGEPMGFFPAGAVSKLNTRFHIDDREWQPTIIRLIKQMKVPVVPIYFHSRNSWWFTFLGIVSWKLRTLRLPAEVFRKKNATIHISIGETIPAEEIEKFDDLKLLGDYLKQKTYDMRTLK
;
A
#
# COMPACT_ATOMS: atom_id res chain seq x y z
N MET A 1 -25.78 15.89 5.73
CA MET A 1 -25.11 14.78 6.44
C MET A 1 -23.99 15.41 7.24
N GLU A 2 -24.09 15.39 8.57
CA GLU A 2 -22.98 15.85 9.42
C GLU A 2 -21.75 14.96 9.14
N GLU A 3 -20.69 15.58 8.65
CA GLU A 3 -19.42 14.88 8.47
C GLU A 3 -18.92 14.47 9.85
N THR A 4 -18.84 13.18 10.09
CA THR A 4 -18.25 12.66 11.32
C THR A 4 -16.81 13.19 11.42
N PRO A 5 -16.44 13.91 12.49
CA PRO A 5 -15.12 14.53 12.58
C PRO A 5 -14.02 13.47 12.46
N ILE A 6 -12.99 13.77 11.66
CA ILE A 6 -11.86 12.88 11.44
C ILE A 6 -11.13 12.68 12.78
N LYS A 7 -10.97 11.41 13.18
CA LYS A 7 -10.20 11.09 14.38
C LYS A 7 -8.75 11.53 14.18
N ARG A 8 -8.22 12.37 15.07
CA ARG A 8 -6.86 12.93 14.97
C ARG A 8 -5.74 11.91 15.23
N THR A 9 -6.03 10.86 16.01
CA THR A 9 -5.07 9.76 16.25
C THR A 9 -5.36 8.57 15.37
N VAL A 10 -4.32 7.91 14.86
CA VAL A 10 -4.44 6.64 14.13
C VAL A 10 -4.74 5.51 15.10
N LEU A 11 -3.94 5.38 16.15
CA LEU A 11 -4.15 4.41 17.22
C LEU A 11 -3.84 5.05 18.58
N ASP A 12 -4.73 4.85 19.54
CA ASP A 12 -4.54 5.31 20.91
C ASP A 12 -4.84 4.20 21.93
N TYR A 13 -4.80 4.54 23.22
CA TYR A 13 -5.07 3.59 24.29
C TYR A 13 -6.46 2.95 24.18
N ASP A 14 -7.48 3.75 23.78
CA ASP A 14 -8.85 3.28 23.72
C ASP A 14 -9.06 2.26 22.58
N ASP A 15 -8.35 2.43 21.47
CA ASP A 15 -8.35 1.44 20.39
C ASP A 15 -7.68 0.13 20.84
N ILE A 16 -6.51 0.24 21.47
CA ILE A 16 -5.72 -0.93 21.88
C ILE A 16 -6.46 -1.76 22.95
N ARG A 17 -7.09 -1.11 23.94
CA ARG A 17 -7.85 -1.84 24.96
C ARG A 17 -9.09 -2.56 24.41
N LYS A 18 -9.72 -1.98 23.36
CA LYS A 18 -10.84 -2.63 22.66
C LYS A 18 -10.39 -3.84 21.84
N MET A 19 -9.20 -3.78 21.24
CA MET A 19 -8.63 -4.88 20.45
C MET A 19 -8.08 -6.00 21.34
N VAL A 20 -7.47 -5.65 22.46
CA VAL A 20 -6.75 -6.56 23.35
C VAL A 20 -7.15 -6.24 24.80
N PRO A 21 -8.18 -6.92 25.35
CA PRO A 21 -8.68 -6.67 26.71
C PRO A 21 -7.62 -6.75 27.81
N PHE A 22 -6.53 -7.50 27.61
CA PHE A 22 -5.38 -7.55 28.52
C PHE A 22 -4.82 -6.18 28.89
N PHE A 23 -4.93 -5.18 28.00
CA PHE A 23 -4.41 -3.84 28.21
C PHE A 23 -5.38 -2.90 28.93
N ASP A 24 -6.59 -3.36 29.28
CA ASP A 24 -7.50 -2.53 30.07
C ASP A 24 -6.89 -2.13 31.41
N GLY A 25 -7.04 -0.87 31.79
CA GLY A 25 -6.40 -0.28 32.96
C GLY A 25 -4.89 -0.01 32.84
N LYS A 26 -4.20 -0.45 31.78
CA LYS A 26 -2.73 -0.36 31.63
C LYS A 26 -2.28 0.76 30.70
N LYS A 27 -2.90 1.94 30.81
CA LYS A 27 -2.64 3.09 29.90
C LYS A 27 -1.16 3.46 29.78
N ARG A 28 -0.41 3.46 30.91
CA ARG A 28 1.03 3.80 30.88
C ARG A 28 1.84 2.81 30.04
N LEU A 29 1.55 1.50 30.17
CA LEU A 29 2.21 0.45 29.41
C LEU A 29 1.88 0.58 27.91
N VAL A 30 0.61 0.78 27.56
CA VAL A 30 0.20 0.98 26.17
C VAL A 30 0.88 2.18 25.54
N ASN A 31 0.89 3.33 26.22
CA ASN A 31 1.57 4.53 25.70
C ASN A 31 3.07 4.31 25.51
N PHE A 32 3.72 3.59 26.42
CA PHE A 32 5.12 3.21 26.26
C PHE A 32 5.33 2.34 25.01
N LEU A 33 4.47 1.33 24.78
CA LEU A 33 4.54 0.45 23.61
C LEU A 33 4.28 1.21 22.31
N LEU A 34 3.27 2.10 22.28
CA LEU A 34 2.99 2.94 21.12
C LEU A 34 4.19 3.81 20.74
N LYS A 35 4.88 4.38 21.76
CA LYS A 35 6.10 5.16 21.56
C LYS A 35 7.27 4.27 21.06
N LEU A 36 7.46 3.11 21.65
CA LEU A 36 8.50 2.16 21.25
C LEU A 36 8.34 1.72 19.78
N LEU A 37 7.10 1.58 19.32
CA LEU A 37 6.75 1.21 17.95
C LEU A 37 6.64 2.41 17.00
N SER A 38 6.94 3.63 17.48
CA SER A 38 6.81 4.89 16.73
C SER A 38 5.39 5.21 16.24
N VAL A 39 4.37 4.66 16.90
CA VAL A 39 2.97 4.97 16.59
C VAL A 39 2.62 6.38 17.04
N ASP A 40 3.25 6.89 18.10
CA ASP A 40 3.18 8.28 18.52
C ASP A 40 3.55 9.26 17.39
N LYS A 41 4.59 8.94 16.62
CA LYS A 41 5.01 9.72 15.45
C LYS A 41 4.01 9.60 14.30
N VAL A 42 3.43 8.42 14.09
CA VAL A 42 2.35 8.24 13.10
C VAL A 42 1.13 9.07 13.48
N ASN A 43 0.75 9.08 14.77
CA ASN A 43 -0.32 9.93 15.28
C ASN A 43 -0.03 11.42 15.06
N TRP A 44 1.21 11.85 15.33
CA TRP A 44 1.62 13.24 15.12
C TRP A 44 1.47 13.66 13.65
N ILE A 45 1.99 12.85 12.71
CA ILE A 45 1.93 13.18 11.28
C ILE A 45 0.49 13.14 10.75
N HIS A 46 -0.32 12.22 11.28
CA HIS A 46 -1.73 12.15 10.94
C HIS A 46 -2.49 13.37 11.45
N ASP A 47 -2.32 13.75 12.72
CA ASP A 47 -2.95 14.93 13.33
C ASP A 47 -2.60 16.21 12.57
N HIS A 48 -1.35 16.33 12.12
CA HIS A 48 -0.87 17.51 11.41
C HIS A 48 -1.49 17.66 10.01
N ASN A 49 -1.91 16.56 9.36
CA ASN A 49 -2.36 16.58 7.97
C ASN A 49 -3.82 16.10 7.77
N CYS A 50 -4.50 15.61 8.81
CA CYS A 50 -5.79 14.93 8.65
C CYS A 50 -6.95 15.85 8.21
N ASP A 51 -6.79 17.17 8.31
CA ASP A 51 -7.80 18.13 7.86
C ASP A 51 -7.91 18.21 6.33
N THR A 52 -6.94 17.65 5.61
CA THR A 52 -6.95 17.55 4.14
C THR A 52 -6.86 16.08 3.70
N PRO A 53 -7.95 15.30 3.81
CA PRO A 53 -7.91 13.86 3.56
C PRO A 53 -7.68 13.50 2.09
N GLY A 54 -7.25 12.26 1.86
CA GLY A 54 -7.00 11.71 0.53
C GLY A 54 -5.65 12.11 -0.05
N VAL A 55 -5.62 12.49 -1.33
CA VAL A 55 -4.38 12.85 -2.04
C VAL A 55 -3.62 13.99 -1.37
N PRO A 56 -4.25 15.09 -0.90
CA PRO A 56 -3.55 16.16 -0.19
C PRO A 56 -2.84 15.70 1.09
N PHE A 57 -3.45 14.77 1.85
CA PHE A 57 -2.80 14.16 3.02
C PHE A 57 -1.45 13.53 2.67
N THR A 58 -1.35 12.86 1.51
CA THR A 58 -0.09 12.24 1.07
C THR A 58 1.00 13.27 0.82
N ALA A 59 0.65 14.41 0.24
CA ALA A 59 1.58 15.52 0.02
C ALA A 59 2.09 16.10 1.34
N GLY A 60 1.19 16.39 2.29
CA GLY A 60 1.55 16.88 3.62
C GLY A 60 2.49 15.92 4.36
N LEU A 61 2.16 14.62 4.36
CA LEU A 61 3.00 13.58 4.98
C LEU A 61 4.41 13.54 4.38
N LEU A 62 4.52 13.56 3.04
CA LEU A 62 5.83 13.54 2.36
C LEU A 62 6.62 14.82 2.66
N ASN A 63 5.97 15.98 2.72
CA ASN A 63 6.59 17.26 3.07
C ASN A 63 7.11 17.27 4.51
N ASP A 64 6.31 16.82 5.49
CA ASP A 64 6.71 16.75 6.90
C ASP A 64 7.92 15.85 7.12
N LEU A 65 8.03 14.78 6.31
CA LEU A 65 9.19 13.89 6.32
C LEU A 65 10.33 14.39 5.41
N ASN A 66 10.15 15.49 4.69
CA ASN A 66 11.11 15.98 3.68
C ASN A 66 11.53 14.85 2.72
N ILE A 67 10.54 14.10 2.22
CA ILE A 67 10.74 13.02 1.25
C ILE A 67 10.55 13.57 -0.15
N THR A 68 11.56 13.41 -1.00
CA THR A 68 11.50 13.73 -2.42
C THR A 68 11.15 12.48 -3.24
N LEU A 69 10.27 12.61 -4.22
CA LEU A 69 10.02 11.56 -5.21
C LEU A 69 10.84 11.86 -6.46
N ARG A 70 11.67 10.90 -6.87
CA ARG A 70 12.34 10.90 -8.17
C ARG A 70 11.60 9.90 -9.06
N ILE A 71 11.08 10.36 -10.19
CA ILE A 71 10.24 9.53 -11.06
C ILE A 71 10.92 9.40 -12.42
N ASP A 72 11.22 8.17 -12.84
CA ASP A 72 11.66 7.87 -14.19
C ASP A 72 10.44 7.62 -15.07
N ASN A 73 10.47 8.15 -16.30
CA ASN A 73 9.37 8.14 -17.27
C ASN A 73 8.10 8.84 -16.72
N GLU A 74 8.30 9.99 -16.07
CA GLU A 74 7.21 10.75 -15.43
C GLU A 74 6.13 11.17 -16.44
N GLU A 75 6.49 11.41 -17.70
CA GLU A 75 5.58 11.73 -18.79
C GLU A 75 4.49 10.65 -19.01
N ARG A 76 4.73 9.41 -18.57
CA ARG A 76 3.73 8.34 -18.64
C ARG A 76 2.58 8.54 -17.65
N LEU A 77 2.79 9.31 -16.58
CA LEU A 77 1.72 9.68 -15.66
C LEU A 77 0.73 10.67 -16.27
N ASP A 78 1.19 11.49 -17.22
CA ASP A 78 0.33 12.43 -17.94
C ASP A 78 -0.42 11.75 -19.10
N ASN A 79 0.03 10.55 -19.48
CA ASN A 79 -0.56 9.68 -20.51
C ASN A 79 -1.20 8.41 -19.95
N LEU A 80 -1.72 8.47 -18.71
CA LEU A 80 -2.45 7.35 -18.13
C LEU A 80 -3.73 7.05 -18.93
N PRO A 81 -4.15 5.77 -19.03
CA PRO A 81 -5.35 5.41 -19.76
C PRO A 81 -6.57 6.21 -19.33
N GLU A 82 -7.39 6.63 -20.27
CA GLU A 82 -8.71 7.20 -19.99
C GLU A 82 -9.61 6.13 -19.35
N GLY A 83 -10.52 6.57 -18.47
CA GLY A 83 -11.39 5.64 -17.75
C GLY A 83 -10.64 4.83 -16.69
N SER A 84 -11.05 3.59 -16.47
CA SER A 84 -10.45 2.71 -15.48
C SER A 84 -9.18 2.03 -16.00
N PHE A 85 -8.21 1.93 -15.12
CA PHE A 85 -7.00 1.11 -15.30
C PHE A 85 -6.53 0.57 -13.95
N ILE A 86 -5.57 -0.34 -13.98
CA ILE A 86 -4.98 -0.93 -12.79
C ILE A 86 -3.50 -0.56 -12.74
N THR A 87 -2.99 -0.16 -11.56
CA THR A 87 -1.56 -0.16 -11.31
C THR A 87 -1.14 -1.42 -10.57
N VAL A 88 -0.02 -2.03 -10.96
CA VAL A 88 0.62 -3.14 -10.24
C VAL A 88 2.03 -2.72 -9.84
N SER A 89 2.40 -2.96 -8.57
CA SER A 89 3.68 -2.50 -8.04
C SER A 89 4.33 -3.54 -7.15
N ASN A 90 5.68 -3.54 -7.11
CA ASN A 90 6.42 -4.16 -6.03
C ASN A 90 6.21 -3.39 -4.72
N HIS A 91 6.54 -3.99 -3.57
CA HIS A 91 6.18 -3.46 -2.26
C HIS A 91 7.35 -3.41 -1.26
N PRO A 92 8.45 -2.68 -1.56
CA PRO A 92 9.65 -2.72 -0.74
C PRO A 92 9.57 -1.89 0.55
N LEU A 93 8.80 -0.79 0.60
CA LEU A 93 8.76 0.13 1.73
C LEU A 93 7.53 -0.04 2.63
N GLY A 94 6.49 -0.75 2.17
CA GLY A 94 5.24 -0.88 2.89
C GLY A 94 4.36 0.37 2.75
N ALA A 95 3.95 0.99 3.85
CA ALA A 95 3.00 2.11 3.81
C ALA A 95 3.45 3.26 2.89
N LEU A 96 4.75 3.54 2.79
CA LEU A 96 5.26 4.62 1.93
C LEU A 96 5.09 4.34 0.44
N ASP A 97 5.12 3.07 0.01
CA ASP A 97 4.83 2.75 -1.40
C ASP A 97 3.39 3.15 -1.74
N GLY A 98 2.43 2.83 -0.85
CA GLY A 98 1.03 3.21 -1.01
C GLY A 98 0.82 4.73 -1.00
N ILE A 99 1.49 5.44 -0.09
CA ILE A 99 1.43 6.90 0.02
C ILE A 99 1.99 7.55 -1.26
N ALA A 100 3.18 7.13 -1.71
CA ALA A 100 3.79 7.67 -2.91
C ALA A 100 2.96 7.34 -4.17
N LEU A 101 2.42 6.12 -4.27
CA LEU A 101 1.56 5.71 -5.37
C LEU A 101 0.30 6.57 -5.45
N ILE A 102 -0.39 6.80 -4.31
CA ILE A 102 -1.59 7.65 -4.26
C ILE A 102 -1.24 9.09 -4.59
N LYS A 103 -0.08 9.61 -4.16
CA LYS A 103 0.38 10.95 -4.52
C LYS A 103 0.52 11.10 -6.03
N ILE A 104 1.32 10.24 -6.69
CA ILE A 104 1.68 10.41 -8.10
C ILE A 104 0.51 10.12 -9.05
N VAL A 105 -0.28 9.07 -8.77
CA VAL A 105 -1.43 8.72 -9.60
C VAL A 105 -2.65 9.56 -9.22
N GLY A 106 -2.87 9.77 -7.93
CA GLY A 106 -4.05 10.47 -7.41
C GLY A 106 -4.08 11.96 -7.77
N GLU A 107 -2.94 12.60 -8.01
CA GLU A 107 -2.90 13.99 -8.51
C GLU A 107 -3.48 14.13 -9.91
N ARG A 108 -3.35 13.11 -10.77
CA ARG A 108 -3.95 13.05 -12.11
C ARG A 108 -5.35 12.43 -12.09
N ARG A 109 -5.58 11.51 -11.16
CA ARG A 109 -6.81 10.71 -11.04
C ARG A 109 -7.26 10.70 -9.56
N PRO A 110 -7.94 11.76 -9.07
CA PRO A 110 -8.25 11.96 -7.63
C PRO A 110 -9.03 10.83 -6.98
N LYS A 111 -9.82 10.10 -7.76
CA LYS A 111 -10.57 8.94 -7.26
C LYS A 111 -9.78 7.62 -7.29
N PHE A 112 -8.49 7.66 -7.60
CA PHE A 112 -7.61 6.49 -7.51
C PHE A 112 -7.63 5.90 -6.11
N LYS A 113 -7.81 4.58 -6.01
CA LYS A 113 -7.79 3.85 -4.74
C LYS A 113 -6.78 2.72 -4.79
N VAL A 114 -6.23 2.40 -3.63
CA VAL A 114 -5.29 1.28 -3.46
C VAL A 114 -5.90 0.23 -2.53
N MET A 115 -5.77 -1.04 -2.91
CA MET A 115 -6.13 -2.15 -2.03
C MET A 115 -5.09 -2.28 -0.92
N VAL A 116 -5.55 -2.20 0.33
CA VAL A 116 -4.69 -2.18 1.52
C VAL A 116 -5.15 -3.17 2.58
N ASN A 117 -4.25 -3.51 3.51
CA ASN A 117 -4.63 -4.28 4.69
C ASN A 117 -5.59 -3.47 5.59
N MET A 118 -6.58 -4.14 6.19
CA MET A 118 -7.58 -3.54 7.09
C MET A 118 -6.97 -2.68 8.20
N VAL A 119 -5.78 -3.03 8.69
CA VAL A 119 -5.07 -2.23 9.71
C VAL A 119 -4.79 -0.80 9.23
N LEU A 120 -4.56 -0.58 7.93
CA LEU A 120 -4.33 0.76 7.39
C LEU A 120 -5.61 1.63 7.37
N ASN A 121 -6.78 1.03 7.52
CA ASN A 121 -8.06 1.77 7.63
C ASN A 121 -8.18 2.61 8.92
N TYR A 122 -7.28 2.38 9.89
CA TYR A 122 -7.15 3.26 11.06
C TYR A 122 -6.58 4.64 10.70
N ILE A 123 -5.89 4.78 9.58
CA ILE A 123 -5.47 6.08 9.03
C ILE A 123 -6.69 6.74 8.37
N SER A 124 -7.53 7.39 9.16
CA SER A 124 -8.84 7.90 8.73
C SER A 124 -8.73 8.88 7.56
N ALA A 125 -7.70 9.71 7.51
CA ALA A 125 -7.44 10.64 6.43
C ALA A 125 -7.17 9.98 5.07
N MET A 126 -6.79 8.69 5.04
CA MET A 126 -6.50 7.96 3.81
C MET A 126 -7.66 7.11 3.29
N ARG A 127 -8.76 7.00 4.05
CA ARG A 127 -9.95 6.19 3.65
C ARG A 127 -10.52 6.57 2.28
N PRO A 128 -10.52 7.83 1.82
CA PRO A 128 -10.98 8.15 0.48
C PRO A 128 -10.25 7.39 -0.64
N ASN A 129 -8.96 7.07 -0.44
CA ASN A 129 -8.11 6.39 -1.42
C ASN A 129 -7.78 4.94 -1.05
N PHE A 130 -8.44 4.35 -0.04
CA PHE A 130 -8.23 2.96 0.36
C PHE A 130 -9.44 2.08 0.08
N ILE A 131 -9.17 0.84 -0.33
CA ILE A 131 -10.10 -0.29 -0.24
C ILE A 131 -9.46 -1.32 0.68
N ALA A 132 -10.01 -1.45 1.88
CA ALA A 132 -9.44 -2.30 2.91
C ALA A 132 -9.88 -3.77 2.75
N VAL A 133 -8.92 -4.68 2.84
CA VAL A 133 -9.11 -6.14 2.84
C VAL A 133 -8.34 -6.77 4.00
N ASP A 134 -8.75 -7.93 4.45
CA ASP A 134 -7.94 -8.72 5.39
C ASP A 134 -6.95 -9.61 4.60
N ALA A 135 -5.71 -9.11 4.46
CA ALA A 135 -4.65 -9.84 3.73
C ALA A 135 -4.16 -11.10 4.50
N LEU A 136 -4.51 -11.22 5.78
CA LEU A 136 -4.21 -12.39 6.59
C LEU A 136 -5.39 -13.38 6.58
N ALA A 137 -6.08 -13.54 5.44
CA ALA A 137 -7.24 -14.40 5.29
C ALA A 137 -7.04 -15.74 6.02
N SER A 138 -7.52 -15.79 7.25
CA SER A 138 -7.61 -17.01 8.05
C SER A 138 -8.88 -17.75 7.66
N ASN A 139 -9.10 -18.94 8.22
CA ASN A 139 -10.39 -19.64 8.06
C ASN A 139 -11.56 -18.95 8.80
N ASP A 140 -11.31 -17.80 9.43
CA ASP A 140 -12.32 -17.01 10.13
C ASP A 140 -13.36 -16.45 9.14
N PRO A 141 -14.64 -16.78 9.30
CA PRO A 141 -15.71 -16.31 8.42
C PRO A 141 -15.82 -14.78 8.36
N LYS A 142 -15.56 -14.08 9.48
CA LYS A 142 -15.61 -12.60 9.53
C LYS A 142 -14.52 -11.98 8.65
N LYS A 143 -13.32 -12.51 8.68
CA LYS A 143 -12.19 -12.06 7.85
C LYS A 143 -12.43 -12.34 6.37
N LYS A 144 -13.00 -13.52 6.06
CA LYS A 144 -13.42 -13.84 4.69
C LYS A 144 -14.48 -12.87 4.17
N ALA A 145 -15.47 -12.50 5.00
CA ALA A 145 -16.50 -11.54 4.62
C ALA A 145 -15.90 -10.15 4.32
N VAL A 146 -14.98 -9.67 5.15
CA VAL A 146 -14.26 -8.40 4.92
C VAL A 146 -13.48 -8.43 3.61
N SER A 147 -12.73 -9.50 3.35
CA SER A 147 -11.97 -9.66 2.11
C SER A 147 -12.90 -9.68 0.89
N MET A 148 -14.03 -10.37 0.98
CA MET A 148 -15.03 -10.42 -0.10
C MET A 148 -15.65 -9.05 -0.38
N GLN A 149 -15.97 -8.28 0.67
CA GLN A 149 -16.46 -6.91 0.54
C GLN A 149 -15.44 -6.00 -0.15
N GLY A 150 -14.16 -6.11 0.22
CA GLY A 150 -13.08 -5.35 -0.40
C GLY A 150 -12.89 -5.72 -1.87
N ILE A 151 -12.94 -7.01 -2.24
CA ILE A 151 -12.88 -7.45 -3.64
C ILE A 151 -14.07 -6.89 -4.44
N LYS A 152 -15.29 -6.96 -3.88
CA LYS A 152 -16.48 -6.38 -4.50
C LYS A 152 -16.33 -4.87 -4.69
N ALA A 153 -15.83 -4.15 -3.69
CA ALA A 153 -15.59 -2.71 -3.76
C ALA A 153 -14.56 -2.36 -4.84
N ALA A 154 -13.47 -3.14 -4.98
CA ALA A 154 -12.48 -2.95 -6.02
C ALA A 154 -13.07 -3.16 -7.43
N MET A 155 -13.89 -4.19 -7.62
CA MET A 155 -14.59 -4.40 -8.89
C MET A 155 -15.58 -3.27 -9.20
N MET A 156 -16.30 -2.77 -8.18
CA MET A 156 -17.22 -1.64 -8.37
C MET A 156 -16.47 -0.35 -8.72
N GLN A 157 -15.30 -0.10 -8.12
CA GLN A 157 -14.42 1.03 -8.43
C GLN A 157 -14.07 1.03 -9.92
N VAL A 158 -13.57 -0.09 -10.43
CA VAL A 158 -13.16 -0.24 -11.84
C VAL A 158 -14.36 -0.15 -12.79
N ARG A 159 -15.49 -0.77 -12.45
CA ARG A 159 -16.73 -0.66 -13.24
C ARG A 159 -17.32 0.76 -13.30
N ALA A 160 -17.02 1.57 -12.29
CA ALA A 160 -17.41 3.00 -12.27
C ALA A 160 -16.49 3.88 -13.14
N GLY A 161 -15.54 3.28 -13.87
CA GLY A 161 -14.57 4.02 -14.69
C GLY A 161 -13.38 4.57 -13.91
N GLU A 162 -13.21 4.18 -12.65
CA GLU A 162 -12.18 4.74 -11.77
C GLU A 162 -10.98 3.78 -11.60
N PRO A 163 -9.74 4.32 -11.52
CA PRO A 163 -8.56 3.49 -11.45
C PRO A 163 -8.33 2.87 -10.07
N MET A 164 -7.58 1.74 -10.07
CA MET A 164 -7.30 0.94 -8.88
C MET A 164 -5.83 0.52 -8.82
N GLY A 165 -5.22 0.54 -7.63
CA GLY A 165 -3.84 0.09 -7.40
C GLY A 165 -3.76 -1.19 -6.58
N PHE A 166 -2.82 -2.06 -6.95
CA PHE A 166 -2.52 -3.30 -6.25
C PHE A 166 -1.03 -3.45 -5.97
N PHE A 167 -0.74 -4.02 -4.81
CA PHE A 167 0.54 -4.62 -4.46
C PHE A 167 0.34 -6.15 -4.44
N PRO A 168 0.48 -6.85 -5.59
CA PRO A 168 -0.03 -8.22 -5.72
C PRO A 168 0.67 -9.25 -4.83
N ALA A 169 1.87 -8.93 -4.32
CA ALA A 169 2.57 -9.76 -3.34
C ALA A 169 1.80 -9.86 -1.99
N GLY A 170 0.92 -8.90 -1.68
CA GLY A 170 0.13 -8.85 -0.45
C GLY A 170 0.95 -8.70 0.83
N ALA A 171 2.23 -8.43 0.72
CA ALA A 171 3.14 -8.19 1.84
C ALA A 171 4.40 -7.46 1.37
N VAL A 172 5.05 -6.76 2.30
CA VAL A 172 6.32 -6.07 2.04
C VAL A 172 7.39 -7.05 1.55
N SER A 173 8.16 -6.63 0.53
CA SER A 173 9.25 -7.40 -0.07
C SER A 173 10.22 -7.94 0.98
N LYS A 174 10.81 -9.08 0.76
CA LYS A 174 11.71 -9.78 1.68
C LYS A 174 13.03 -10.13 1.02
N LEU A 175 14.03 -10.42 1.84
CA LEU A 175 15.28 -10.99 1.36
C LEU A 175 15.02 -12.40 0.77
N ASN A 176 15.48 -12.62 -0.45
CA ASN A 176 15.45 -13.93 -1.09
C ASN A 176 16.78 -14.70 -0.86
N THR A 177 16.83 -15.94 -1.33
CA THR A 177 18.04 -16.80 -1.21
C THR A 177 19.24 -16.30 -2.00
N ARG A 178 19.04 -15.37 -2.95
CA ARG A 178 20.10 -14.70 -3.73
C ARG A 178 20.54 -13.37 -3.13
N PHE A 179 20.17 -13.09 -1.87
CA PHE A 179 20.44 -11.83 -1.16
C PHE A 179 19.86 -10.57 -1.83
N HIS A 180 18.83 -10.72 -2.66
CA HIS A 180 18.07 -9.61 -3.20
C HIS A 180 16.77 -9.40 -2.40
N ILE A 181 16.34 -8.14 -2.29
CA ILE A 181 15.03 -7.80 -1.73
C ILE A 181 14.03 -7.84 -2.87
N ASP A 182 13.12 -8.83 -2.78
CA ASP A 182 12.11 -9.10 -3.80
C ASP A 182 10.75 -9.38 -3.16
N ASP A 183 9.71 -9.17 -3.95
CA ASP A 183 8.38 -9.62 -3.60
C ASP A 183 8.32 -11.14 -3.53
N ARG A 184 7.42 -11.60 -2.70
CA ARG A 184 6.93 -13.00 -2.77
C ARG A 184 6.33 -13.26 -4.14
N GLU A 185 5.97 -14.50 -4.40
CA GLU A 185 5.08 -14.83 -5.49
C GLU A 185 3.82 -13.97 -5.41
N TRP A 186 3.40 -13.39 -6.53
CA TRP A 186 2.20 -12.60 -6.59
C TRP A 186 0.96 -13.46 -6.40
N GLN A 187 0.02 -13.02 -5.60
CA GLN A 187 -1.10 -13.84 -5.13
C GLN A 187 -2.06 -14.18 -6.28
N PRO A 188 -2.34 -15.46 -6.55
CA PRO A 188 -3.24 -15.88 -7.62
C PRO A 188 -4.63 -15.24 -7.53
N THR A 189 -5.11 -14.97 -6.31
CA THR A 189 -6.39 -14.28 -6.09
C THR A 189 -6.39 -12.87 -6.66
N ILE A 190 -5.30 -12.13 -6.46
CA ILE A 190 -5.16 -10.76 -7.00
C ILE A 190 -4.99 -10.80 -8.52
N ILE A 191 -4.18 -11.73 -9.03
CA ILE A 191 -3.99 -11.89 -10.49
C ILE A 191 -5.31 -12.26 -11.18
N ARG A 192 -6.11 -13.15 -10.57
CA ARG A 192 -7.47 -13.46 -11.06
C ARG A 192 -8.36 -12.23 -11.08
N LEU A 193 -8.32 -11.40 -10.03
CA LEU A 193 -9.10 -10.19 -9.94
C LEU A 193 -8.70 -9.19 -11.05
N ILE A 194 -7.39 -8.99 -11.28
CA ILE A 194 -6.86 -8.15 -12.35
C ILE A 194 -7.36 -8.64 -13.72
N LYS A 195 -7.24 -9.93 -14.00
CA LYS A 195 -7.73 -10.53 -15.27
C LYS A 195 -9.23 -10.30 -15.47
N GLN A 196 -10.04 -10.45 -14.39
CA GLN A 196 -11.49 -10.26 -14.44
C GLN A 196 -11.93 -8.82 -14.67
N MET A 197 -11.11 -7.85 -14.33
CA MET A 197 -11.42 -6.43 -14.51
C MET A 197 -11.35 -5.98 -15.98
N LYS A 198 -10.59 -6.67 -16.83
CA LYS A 198 -10.48 -6.42 -18.30
C LYS A 198 -10.18 -4.96 -18.64
N VAL A 199 -9.21 -4.38 -17.97
CA VAL A 199 -8.76 -3.00 -18.15
C VAL A 199 -7.25 -2.95 -18.32
N PRO A 200 -6.67 -1.87 -18.90
CA PRO A 200 -5.23 -1.72 -19.02
C PRO A 200 -4.52 -1.78 -17.67
N VAL A 201 -3.27 -2.25 -17.69
CA VAL A 201 -2.42 -2.35 -16.49
C VAL A 201 -1.17 -1.50 -16.67
N VAL A 202 -0.87 -0.67 -15.67
CA VAL A 202 0.33 0.18 -15.62
C VAL A 202 1.27 -0.37 -14.55
N PRO A 203 2.41 -0.97 -14.93
CA PRO A 203 3.42 -1.41 -13.99
C PRO A 203 4.15 -0.21 -13.37
N ILE A 204 4.41 -0.25 -12.06
CA ILE A 204 5.17 0.78 -11.34
C ILE A 204 6.18 0.09 -10.44
N TYR A 205 7.44 0.52 -10.52
CA TYR A 205 8.52 -0.08 -9.75
C TYR A 205 9.13 0.90 -8.75
N PHE A 206 9.21 0.47 -7.48
CA PHE A 206 9.87 1.19 -6.40
C PHE A 206 11.29 0.64 -6.21
N HIS A 207 12.32 1.48 -6.46
CA HIS A 207 13.74 1.09 -6.33
C HIS A 207 14.25 1.12 -4.90
N SER A 208 13.54 1.79 -4.00
CA SER A 208 13.92 1.97 -2.61
C SER A 208 13.79 0.67 -1.79
N ARG A 209 14.43 0.63 -0.64
CA ARG A 209 14.36 -0.52 0.29
C ARG A 209 14.33 -0.04 1.74
N ASN A 210 13.75 -0.85 2.61
CA ASN A 210 13.81 -0.66 4.05
C ASN A 210 15.23 -0.94 4.61
N SER A 211 15.44 -0.65 5.88
CA SER A 211 16.74 -0.83 6.53
C SER A 211 17.18 -2.30 6.59
N TRP A 212 18.49 -2.51 6.73
CA TRP A 212 19.07 -3.84 7.00
C TRP A 212 18.46 -4.50 8.24
N TRP A 213 18.22 -3.69 9.27
CA TRP A 213 17.62 -4.16 10.51
C TRP A 213 16.19 -4.68 10.30
N PHE A 214 15.39 -3.98 9.50
CA PHE A 214 14.06 -4.45 9.09
C PHE A 214 14.13 -5.77 8.34
N THR A 215 15.10 -5.91 7.44
CA THR A 215 15.35 -7.13 6.66
C THR A 215 15.74 -8.30 7.57
N PHE A 216 16.65 -8.06 8.51
CA PHE A 216 17.09 -9.04 9.50
C PHE A 216 15.93 -9.51 10.39
N LEU A 217 15.13 -8.59 10.92
CA LEU A 217 13.92 -8.94 11.69
C LEU A 217 12.97 -9.84 10.90
N GLY A 218 12.90 -9.66 9.57
CA GLY A 218 12.09 -10.50 8.70
C GLY A 218 12.56 -11.95 8.59
N ILE A 219 13.84 -12.21 8.83
CA ILE A 219 14.40 -13.57 8.92
C ILE A 219 13.99 -14.21 10.25
N VAL A 220 14.05 -13.44 11.35
CA VAL A 220 13.74 -13.92 12.69
C VAL A 220 12.23 -14.12 12.88
N SER A 221 11.42 -13.11 12.54
CA SER A 221 9.96 -13.15 12.68
C SER A 221 9.28 -12.12 11.79
N TRP A 222 8.37 -12.58 10.95
CA TRP A 222 7.55 -11.69 10.13
C TRP A 222 6.67 -10.74 10.98
N LYS A 223 6.23 -11.18 12.17
CA LYS A 223 5.42 -10.36 13.09
C LYS A 223 6.23 -9.19 13.66
N LEU A 224 7.46 -9.45 14.12
CA LEU A 224 8.37 -8.40 14.62
C LEU A 224 8.72 -7.39 13.52
N ARG A 225 8.96 -7.88 12.32
CA ARG A 225 9.18 -7.02 11.15
C ARG A 225 7.98 -6.10 10.88
N THR A 226 6.76 -6.65 10.92
CA THR A 226 5.54 -5.88 10.68
C THR A 226 5.34 -4.78 11.74
N LEU A 227 5.59 -5.07 13.01
CA LEU A 227 5.55 -4.08 14.09
C LEU A 227 6.58 -2.94 13.92
N ARG A 228 7.63 -3.17 13.14
CA ARG A 228 8.67 -2.18 12.86
C ARG A 228 8.31 -1.23 11.71
N LEU A 229 7.29 -1.53 10.90
CA LEU A 229 6.90 -0.71 9.73
C LEU A 229 6.70 0.77 10.04
N PRO A 230 6.02 1.18 11.14
CA PRO A 230 5.91 2.60 11.45
C PRO A 230 7.28 3.29 11.60
N ALA A 231 8.23 2.65 12.29
CA ALA A 231 9.56 3.22 12.48
C ALA A 231 10.35 3.34 11.16
N GLU A 232 10.15 2.42 10.19
CA GLU A 232 10.80 2.50 8.88
C GLU A 232 10.32 3.70 8.06
N VAL A 233 9.06 4.12 8.20
CA VAL A 233 8.54 5.36 7.59
C VAL A 233 9.38 6.56 8.03
N PHE A 234 9.63 6.72 9.33
CA PHE A 234 10.39 7.84 9.87
C PHE A 234 11.89 7.76 9.59
N ARG A 235 12.43 6.56 9.33
CA ARG A 235 13.82 6.41 8.85
C ARG A 235 14.03 6.93 7.44
N LYS A 236 12.95 7.15 6.67
CA LYS A 236 13.00 7.75 5.33
C LYS A 236 12.94 9.28 5.35
N LYS A 237 12.91 9.90 6.52
CA LYS A 237 13.03 11.36 6.61
C LYS A 237 14.27 11.85 5.86
N ASN A 238 14.12 12.89 5.04
CA ASN A 238 15.14 13.47 4.15
C ASN A 238 15.64 12.50 3.05
N ALA A 239 14.90 11.45 2.72
CA ALA A 239 15.28 10.51 1.67
C ALA A 239 14.63 10.85 0.33
N THR A 240 15.25 10.36 -0.74
CA THR A 240 14.62 10.31 -2.07
C THR A 240 14.06 8.91 -2.30
N ILE A 241 12.78 8.82 -2.64
CA ILE A 241 12.13 7.59 -3.10
C ILE A 241 12.16 7.60 -4.62
N HIS A 242 12.84 6.62 -5.20
CA HIS A 242 12.98 6.48 -6.64
C HIS A 242 11.93 5.51 -7.17
N ILE A 243 11.18 5.93 -8.20
CA ILE A 243 10.03 5.23 -8.77
C ILE A 243 10.19 5.24 -10.29
N SER A 244 9.92 4.14 -10.97
CA SER A 244 9.84 4.08 -12.42
C SER A 244 8.42 3.71 -12.86
N ILE A 245 7.92 4.40 -13.90
CA ILE A 245 6.61 4.15 -14.49
C ILE A 245 6.81 3.30 -15.75
N GLY A 246 6.18 2.12 -15.81
CA GLY A 246 6.23 1.23 -16.95
C GLY A 246 5.32 1.63 -18.10
N GLU A 247 5.45 0.94 -19.22
CA GLU A 247 4.52 1.07 -20.33
C GLU A 247 3.18 0.45 -19.96
N THR A 248 2.10 1.09 -20.41
CA THR A 248 0.75 0.56 -20.25
C THR A 248 0.60 -0.74 -21.02
N ILE A 249 0.18 -1.80 -20.34
CA ILE A 249 -0.14 -3.10 -20.92
C ILE A 249 -1.64 -3.07 -21.27
N PRO A 250 -2.00 -3.21 -22.57
CA PRO A 250 -3.39 -3.22 -22.99
C PRO A 250 -4.20 -4.38 -22.40
N ALA A 251 -5.50 -4.19 -22.23
CA ALA A 251 -6.40 -5.22 -21.69
C ALA A 251 -6.36 -6.50 -22.55
N GLU A 252 -6.29 -6.35 -23.85
CA GLU A 252 -6.24 -7.45 -24.83
C GLU A 252 -5.00 -8.33 -24.65
N GLU A 253 -3.90 -7.76 -24.16
CA GLU A 253 -2.68 -8.50 -23.86
C GLU A 253 -2.84 -9.34 -22.60
N ILE A 254 -3.53 -8.81 -21.59
CA ILE A 254 -3.87 -9.53 -20.35
C ILE A 254 -4.81 -10.71 -20.63
N GLU A 255 -5.76 -10.54 -21.54
CA GLU A 255 -6.76 -11.56 -21.89
C GLU A 255 -6.16 -12.76 -22.61
N LYS A 256 -5.01 -12.63 -23.29
CA LYS A 256 -4.32 -13.75 -23.96
C LYS A 256 -3.80 -14.84 -23.02
N PHE A 257 -3.66 -14.55 -21.74
CA PHE A 257 -3.17 -15.52 -20.76
C PHE A 257 -4.30 -16.38 -20.23
N ASP A 258 -4.32 -17.66 -20.51
CA ASP A 258 -5.26 -18.59 -19.88
C ASP A 258 -4.82 -19.01 -18.49
N ASP A 259 -3.53 -19.16 -18.26
CA ASP A 259 -2.94 -19.52 -16.98
C ASP A 259 -2.66 -18.29 -16.11
N LEU A 260 -3.25 -18.28 -14.90
CA LEU A 260 -3.08 -17.19 -13.93
C LEU A 260 -1.65 -17.07 -13.41
N LYS A 261 -0.91 -18.19 -13.35
CA LYS A 261 0.48 -18.15 -12.91
C LYS A 261 1.35 -17.47 -13.96
N LEU A 262 1.18 -17.84 -15.23
CA LEU A 262 1.90 -17.21 -16.35
C LEU A 262 1.57 -15.71 -16.44
N LEU A 263 0.31 -15.33 -16.27
CA LEU A 263 -0.07 -13.90 -16.20
C LEU A 263 0.61 -13.19 -15.02
N GLY A 264 0.60 -13.80 -13.85
CA GLY A 264 1.26 -13.23 -12.66
C GLY A 264 2.76 -13.05 -12.84
N ASP A 265 3.43 -14.06 -13.39
CA ASP A 265 4.87 -14.02 -13.70
C ASP A 265 5.17 -12.94 -14.76
N TYR A 266 4.35 -12.83 -15.81
CA TYR A 266 4.46 -11.79 -16.83
C TYR A 266 4.34 -10.39 -16.27
N LEU A 267 3.28 -10.10 -15.52
CA LEU A 267 3.06 -8.77 -14.91
C LEU A 267 4.17 -8.42 -13.92
N LYS A 268 4.61 -9.40 -13.13
CA LYS A 268 5.73 -9.24 -12.22
C LYS A 268 7.01 -8.92 -12.97
N GLN A 269 7.31 -9.65 -14.04
CA GLN A 269 8.49 -9.41 -14.86
C GLN A 269 8.46 -8.01 -15.48
N LYS A 270 7.36 -7.59 -16.12
CA LYS A 270 7.20 -6.24 -16.67
C LYS A 270 7.45 -5.14 -15.61
N THR A 271 7.03 -5.39 -14.36
CA THR A 271 7.32 -4.47 -13.25
C THR A 271 8.81 -4.48 -12.89
N TYR A 272 9.44 -5.66 -12.80
CA TYR A 272 10.82 -5.83 -12.36
C TYR A 272 11.87 -5.53 -13.43
N ASP A 273 11.50 -5.52 -14.72
CA ASP A 273 12.40 -5.11 -15.82
C ASP A 273 12.87 -3.66 -15.65
N MET A 274 12.06 -2.83 -14.97
CA MET A 274 12.43 -1.44 -14.63
C MET A 274 13.51 -1.34 -13.56
N ARG A 275 13.88 -2.42 -12.84
CA ARG A 275 14.95 -2.44 -11.82
C ARG A 275 16.30 -1.96 -12.37
N THR A 276 16.56 -2.19 -13.65
CA THR A 276 17.84 -1.91 -14.32
C THR A 276 17.92 -0.52 -14.94
N LEU A 277 16.82 0.22 -14.95
CA LEU A 277 16.83 1.62 -15.37
C LEU A 277 17.64 2.43 -14.35
N LYS A 278 18.82 2.92 -14.76
CA LYS A 278 19.73 3.74 -13.94
C LYS A 278 19.54 5.21 -14.22
#